data_a6f1dd50ad0fc82b714623ea8aafff88
#
_entry.id   a6f1dd50ad0fc82b714623ea8aafff88
#
_cell.length_a   1.000
_cell.length_b   1.000
_cell.length_c   1.000
_cell.angle_alpha   90.00
_cell.angle_beta   90.00
_cell.angle_gamma   90.00
#
_symmetry.space_group_name_H-M   'P 1'
#
loop_
_entity.id
_entity.type
_entity.pdbx_description
1 polymer ?
#
loop_
_entity_poly.entity_id
_entity_poly.type
_entity_poly.pdbx_seq_one_letter_code
_entity_poly.pdbx_strand_id
1 'polypeptide(L)'
;FDGCTNLIEAPELPATTLASHCYYRMFDGCTNLIEAPELPATTLASHCYYRMFDGCTNLIEAPELPATTLASNCYEGMFLECTNLSEAPELPATTLASHCYYLMFYECTNLTVAPKLPAITLASNCYNSMFFGCTNLIEVPELPAAELKEGCYNSMFRDCLNLNCIKVHFKDWNLPFETLTTSHWVYNVADSGTFVCPKDLPIEFHDKSKIPEGWTIKYIEEITGVDLINEKLEEAANVWTDKNSKTIFVTKTKAIINVFNLSGMLLKCILPKNETVTKIPMKENGIYIVQIGNKKRKVAL
;
A
#
# COMPACT_ATOMS: atom_id res chain seq x y z
N PHE A 1 -15.85 -1.73 23.64
CA PHE A 1 -14.54 -1.63 24.35
C PHE A 1 -13.82 -0.30 24.11
N ASP A 2 -14.51 0.71 23.60
CA ASP A 2 -13.95 2.05 23.35
C ASP A 2 -13.18 2.54 24.62
N GLY A 3 -11.90 2.92 24.45
CA GLY A 3 -11.01 3.38 25.50
C GLY A 3 -10.52 2.31 26.49
N CYS A 4 -10.70 1.02 26.22
CA CYS A 4 -10.27 -0.05 27.11
C CYS A 4 -8.75 -0.30 26.99
N THR A 5 -7.95 0.61 27.56
CA THR A 5 -6.47 0.56 27.45
C THR A 5 -5.81 -0.68 28.05
N ASN A 6 -6.50 -1.45 28.90
CA ASN A 6 -5.98 -2.69 29.47
C ASN A 6 -6.36 -3.94 28.65
N LEU A 7 -7.12 -3.81 27.55
CA LEU A 7 -7.50 -4.93 26.71
C LEU A 7 -6.29 -5.38 25.87
N ILE A 8 -5.86 -6.63 26.06
CA ILE A 8 -4.72 -7.23 25.36
C ILE A 8 -5.20 -8.12 24.21
N GLU A 9 -6.28 -8.86 24.41
CA GLU A 9 -6.88 -9.78 23.44
C GLU A 9 -8.34 -9.39 23.15
N ALA A 10 -8.71 -9.39 21.88
CA ALA A 10 -10.09 -9.13 21.48
C ALA A 10 -10.96 -10.39 21.58
N PRO A 11 -12.27 -10.26 21.88
CA PRO A 11 -13.20 -11.38 21.77
C PRO A 11 -13.39 -11.80 20.31
N GLU A 12 -13.81 -13.04 20.08
CA GLU A 12 -14.21 -13.52 18.75
C GLU A 12 -15.40 -12.72 18.19
N LEU A 13 -15.35 -12.40 16.90
CA LEU A 13 -16.39 -11.66 16.16
C LEU A 13 -16.87 -12.47 14.95
N PRO A 14 -17.65 -13.55 15.15
CA PRO A 14 -17.97 -14.51 14.10
C PRO A 14 -19.06 -14.07 13.12
N ALA A 15 -19.57 -12.84 13.21
CA ALA A 15 -20.68 -12.38 12.38
C ALA A 15 -20.27 -12.22 10.92
N THR A 16 -20.94 -12.93 10.01
CA THR A 16 -20.77 -12.84 8.56
C THR A 16 -21.76 -11.89 7.89
N THR A 17 -22.82 -11.49 8.59
CA THR A 17 -23.84 -10.52 8.13
C THR A 17 -23.87 -9.35 9.11
N LEU A 18 -23.56 -8.17 8.60
CA LEU A 18 -23.44 -6.97 9.40
C LEU A 18 -24.58 -5.99 9.13
N ALA A 19 -25.10 -5.37 10.20
CA ALA A 19 -25.98 -4.22 10.11
C ALA A 19 -25.18 -2.92 10.03
N SER A 20 -25.83 -1.83 9.65
CA SER A 20 -25.22 -0.49 9.71
C SER A 20 -24.75 -0.18 11.13
N HIS A 21 -23.54 0.43 11.24
CA HIS A 21 -22.84 0.73 12.50
C HIS A 21 -22.48 -0.50 13.36
N CYS A 22 -22.54 -1.74 12.83
CA CYS A 22 -22.03 -2.90 13.54
C CYS A 22 -20.51 -2.78 13.71
N TYR A 23 -20.02 -2.98 14.95
CA TYR A 23 -18.60 -2.83 15.32
C TYR A 23 -18.02 -1.42 15.19
N TYR A 24 -18.88 -0.39 15.10
CA TYR A 24 -18.49 1.02 15.09
C TYR A 24 -17.65 1.35 16.32
N ARG A 25 -16.40 1.82 16.15
CA ARG A 25 -15.42 2.18 17.20
C ARG A 25 -15.26 1.14 18.29
N MET A 26 -15.39 -0.15 17.96
CA MET A 26 -15.48 -1.19 18.99
C MET A 26 -14.22 -1.30 19.86
N PHE A 27 -13.03 -1.09 19.28
CA PHE A 27 -11.74 -1.14 19.98
C PHE A 27 -10.97 0.20 19.89
N ASP A 28 -11.65 1.29 19.60
CA ASP A 28 -11.05 2.62 19.54
C ASP A 28 -10.33 2.93 20.87
N GLY A 29 -9.05 3.38 20.79
CA GLY A 29 -8.24 3.68 21.96
C GLY A 29 -7.82 2.47 22.82
N CYS A 30 -7.98 1.24 22.34
CA CYS A 30 -7.49 0.04 23.03
C CYS A 30 -5.96 -0.10 22.80
N THR A 31 -5.19 0.79 23.42
CA THR A 31 -3.76 0.96 23.17
C THR A 31 -2.89 -0.28 23.44
N ASN A 32 -3.33 -1.22 24.29
CA ASN A 32 -2.60 -2.46 24.58
C ASN A 32 -3.08 -3.67 23.76
N LEU A 33 -4.03 -3.50 22.85
CA LEU A 33 -4.46 -4.56 21.95
C LEU A 33 -3.33 -4.94 20.99
N ILE A 34 -2.91 -6.22 21.00
CA ILE A 34 -1.77 -6.71 20.20
C ILE A 34 -2.25 -7.42 18.94
N GLU A 35 -3.35 -8.18 19.03
CA GLU A 35 -3.91 -8.98 17.95
C GLU A 35 -5.37 -8.59 17.71
N ALA A 36 -5.72 -8.41 16.45
CA ALA A 36 -7.11 -8.16 16.04
C ALA A 36 -7.89 -9.48 15.91
N PRO A 37 -9.22 -9.49 16.17
CA PRO A 37 -10.05 -10.67 15.94
C PRO A 37 -10.28 -10.91 14.45
N GLU A 38 -10.65 -12.12 14.05
CA GLU A 38 -11.08 -12.42 12.69
C GLU A 38 -12.35 -11.63 12.31
N LEU A 39 -12.40 -11.16 11.06
CA LEU A 39 -13.51 -10.38 10.51
C LEU A 39 -14.05 -11.05 9.22
N PRO A 40 -14.90 -12.08 9.33
CA PRO A 40 -15.24 -12.97 8.21
C PRO A 40 -16.27 -12.42 7.22
N ALA A 41 -16.82 -11.22 7.46
CA ALA A 41 -17.88 -10.67 6.60
C ALA A 41 -17.33 -10.27 5.21
N THR A 42 -17.97 -10.77 4.14
CA THR A 42 -17.62 -10.49 2.74
C THR A 42 -18.47 -9.38 2.11
N THR A 43 -19.58 -9.02 2.74
CA THR A 43 -20.49 -7.93 2.34
C THR A 43 -20.68 -7.00 3.53
N LEU A 44 -20.37 -5.73 3.34
CA LEU A 44 -20.38 -4.75 4.42
C LEU A 44 -21.60 -3.83 4.34
N ALA A 45 -22.05 -3.39 5.52
CA ALA A 45 -23.05 -2.35 5.68
C ALA A 45 -22.38 -0.99 5.99
N SER A 46 -23.14 0.10 5.86
CA SER A 46 -22.64 1.46 6.13
C SER A 46 -22.11 1.59 7.55
N HIS A 47 -20.90 2.19 7.69
CA HIS A 47 -20.21 2.44 8.97
C HIS A 47 -19.95 1.19 9.83
N CYS A 48 -19.95 -0.03 9.28
CA CYS A 48 -19.87 -1.24 10.11
C CYS A 48 -18.55 -1.43 10.85
N TYR A 49 -17.42 -1.07 10.28
CA TYR A 49 -16.09 -1.13 10.92
C TYR A 49 -15.45 0.26 11.06
N TYR A 50 -16.29 1.29 11.09
CA TYR A 50 -15.84 2.67 11.23
C TYR A 50 -14.97 2.84 12.48
N ARG A 51 -13.72 3.28 12.30
CA ARG A 51 -12.71 3.52 13.35
C ARG A 51 -12.57 2.38 14.38
N MET A 52 -12.71 1.15 13.90
CA MET A 52 -12.75 -0.02 14.79
C MET A 52 -11.51 -0.18 15.64
N PHE A 53 -10.32 0.09 15.10
CA PHE A 53 -9.03 -0.01 15.78
C PHE A 53 -8.29 1.34 15.85
N ASP A 54 -9.01 2.46 15.77
CA ASP A 54 -8.43 3.80 15.90
C ASP A 54 -7.60 3.89 17.20
N GLY A 55 -6.34 4.37 17.11
CA GLY A 55 -5.47 4.50 18.27
C GLY A 55 -5.03 3.19 18.94
N CYS A 56 -5.21 2.02 18.30
CA CYS A 56 -4.64 0.74 18.79
C CYS A 56 -3.13 0.71 18.52
N THR A 57 -2.38 1.49 19.29
CA THR A 57 -0.96 1.75 19.03
C THR A 57 -0.05 0.53 19.15
N ASN A 58 -0.46 -0.53 19.86
CA ASN A 58 0.31 -1.79 19.97
C ASN A 58 -0.13 -2.87 18.97
N LEU A 59 -1.11 -2.61 18.12
CA LEU A 59 -1.55 -3.54 17.09
C LEU A 59 -0.44 -3.70 16.02
N ILE A 60 0.08 -4.94 15.85
CA ILE A 60 1.21 -5.24 14.97
C ILE A 60 0.73 -5.73 13.59
N GLU A 61 -0.31 -6.55 13.57
CA GLU A 61 -0.88 -7.17 12.37
C GLU A 61 -2.37 -6.84 12.26
N ALA A 62 -2.79 -6.47 11.06
CA ALA A 62 -4.20 -6.27 10.77
C ALA A 62 -4.90 -7.61 10.52
N PRO A 63 -6.21 -7.74 10.80
CA PRO A 63 -6.98 -8.93 10.45
C PRO A 63 -7.17 -9.01 8.92
N GLU A 64 -7.46 -10.19 8.40
CA GLU A 64 -7.90 -10.33 7.01
C GLU A 64 -9.21 -9.56 6.76
N LEU A 65 -9.29 -8.86 5.62
CA LEU A 65 -10.45 -8.09 5.20
C LEU A 65 -11.02 -8.66 3.88
N PRO A 66 -11.79 -9.75 3.91
CA PRO A 66 -12.21 -10.48 2.72
C PRO A 66 -13.33 -9.79 1.92
N ALA A 67 -13.84 -8.64 2.38
CA ALA A 67 -15.00 -8.00 1.78
C ALA A 67 -14.72 -7.46 0.38
N THR A 68 -15.52 -7.88 -0.58
CA THR A 68 -15.53 -7.38 -1.97
C THR A 68 -16.72 -6.46 -2.27
N THR A 69 -17.76 -6.49 -1.43
CA THR A 69 -18.92 -5.58 -1.50
C THR A 69 -18.87 -4.59 -0.35
N LEU A 70 -18.57 -3.34 -0.68
CA LEU A 70 -18.39 -2.27 0.28
C LEU A 70 -19.62 -1.36 0.36
N ALA A 71 -19.80 -0.72 1.51
CA ALA A 71 -20.78 0.34 1.73
C ALA A 71 -20.09 1.64 2.19
N SER A 72 -20.82 2.74 2.20
CA SER A 72 -20.26 4.04 2.60
C SER A 72 -19.69 3.99 4.01
N ASN A 73 -18.48 4.55 4.17
CA ASN A 73 -17.77 4.69 5.44
C ASN A 73 -17.47 3.35 6.17
N CYS A 74 -17.53 2.19 5.46
CA CYS A 74 -17.45 0.88 6.13
C CYS A 74 -16.09 0.60 6.79
N TYR A 75 -14.99 1.08 6.24
CA TYR A 75 -13.63 0.97 6.79
C TYR A 75 -12.99 2.34 7.07
N GLU A 76 -13.81 3.40 7.18
CA GLU A 76 -13.28 4.73 7.46
C GLU A 76 -12.51 4.75 8.78
N GLY A 77 -11.23 5.20 8.71
CA GLY A 77 -10.33 5.31 9.85
C GLY A 77 -10.06 4.00 10.61
N MET A 78 -10.28 2.84 9.97
CA MET A 78 -10.25 1.55 10.68
C MET A 78 -8.96 1.32 11.47
N PHE A 79 -7.81 1.74 10.94
CA PHE A 79 -6.48 1.62 11.57
C PHE A 79 -5.82 2.99 11.80
N LEU A 80 -6.61 4.04 11.96
CA LEU A 80 -6.11 5.39 12.22
C LEU A 80 -5.20 5.36 13.45
N GLU A 81 -3.99 5.95 13.35
CA GLU A 81 -2.98 6.00 14.43
C GLU A 81 -2.54 4.62 15.00
N CYS A 82 -2.69 3.54 14.24
CA CYS A 82 -2.08 2.25 14.58
C CYS A 82 -0.57 2.30 14.30
N THR A 83 0.19 2.98 15.15
CA THR A 83 1.59 3.35 14.90
C THR A 83 2.55 2.16 14.81
N ASN A 84 2.23 1.00 15.40
CA ASN A 84 3.03 -0.22 15.32
C ASN A 84 2.60 -1.18 14.18
N LEU A 85 1.54 -0.85 13.44
CA LEU A 85 1.08 -1.66 12.31
C LEU A 85 2.15 -1.69 11.21
N SER A 86 2.73 -2.86 10.95
CA SER A 86 3.84 -3.03 10.00
C SER A 86 3.42 -3.52 8.63
N GLU A 87 2.31 -4.24 8.53
CA GLU A 87 1.76 -4.79 7.30
C GLU A 87 0.26 -4.47 7.19
N ALA A 88 -0.16 -3.97 6.05
CA ALA A 88 -1.56 -3.73 5.77
C ALA A 88 -2.25 -5.01 5.25
N PRO A 89 -3.56 -5.20 5.52
CA PRO A 89 -4.32 -6.34 5.00
C PRO A 89 -4.57 -6.20 3.49
N GLU A 90 -4.85 -7.30 2.80
CA GLU A 90 -5.31 -7.25 1.41
C GLU A 90 -6.68 -6.54 1.32
N LEU A 91 -6.87 -5.73 0.27
CA LEU A 91 -8.10 -4.98 0.00
C LEU A 91 -8.68 -5.41 -1.37
N PRO A 92 -9.47 -6.48 -1.44
CA PRO A 92 -9.82 -7.14 -2.70
C PRO A 92 -10.91 -6.43 -3.53
N ALA A 93 -11.58 -5.41 -2.99
CA ALA A 93 -12.68 -4.74 -3.68
C ALA A 93 -12.22 -3.96 -4.91
N THR A 94 -12.86 -4.19 -6.06
CA THR A 94 -12.60 -3.51 -7.34
C THR A 94 -13.55 -2.36 -7.64
N THR A 95 -14.66 -2.26 -6.90
CA THR A 95 -15.63 -1.16 -6.93
C THR A 95 -15.77 -0.59 -5.53
N LEU A 96 -15.56 0.70 -5.38
CA LEU A 96 -15.55 1.38 -4.09
C LEU A 96 -16.85 2.12 -3.80
N ALA A 97 -17.14 2.27 -2.51
CA ALA A 97 -18.20 3.12 -1.99
C ALA A 97 -17.62 4.45 -1.45
N SER A 98 -18.49 5.46 -1.27
CA SER A 98 -18.07 6.77 -0.74
C SER A 98 -17.43 6.61 0.64
N HIS A 99 -16.26 7.25 0.85
CA HIS A 99 -15.50 7.25 2.10
C HIS A 99 -15.12 5.85 2.63
N CYS A 100 -15.18 4.78 1.81
CA CYS A 100 -14.99 3.41 2.31
C CYS A 100 -13.62 3.15 2.94
N TYR A 101 -12.55 3.80 2.46
CA TYR A 101 -11.18 3.73 2.98
C TYR A 101 -10.63 5.10 3.41
N TYR A 102 -11.51 6.07 3.69
CA TYR A 102 -11.13 7.39 4.17
C TYR A 102 -10.35 7.27 5.49
N LEU A 103 -9.15 7.89 5.59
CA LEU A 103 -8.26 7.84 6.76
C LEU A 103 -7.83 6.42 7.22
N MET A 104 -7.98 5.38 6.39
CA MET A 104 -7.87 3.98 6.85
C MET A 104 -6.54 3.67 7.55
N PHE A 105 -5.41 4.20 7.08
CA PHE A 105 -4.06 4.03 7.64
C PHE A 105 -3.42 5.37 8.00
N TYR A 106 -4.23 6.36 8.36
CA TYR A 106 -3.75 7.69 8.76
C TYR A 106 -2.77 7.56 9.94
N GLU A 107 -1.54 8.11 9.79
CA GLU A 107 -0.45 8.06 10.79
C GLU A 107 -0.03 6.64 11.24
N CYS A 108 -0.20 5.61 10.38
CA CYS A 108 0.42 4.31 10.57
C CYS A 108 1.93 4.41 10.27
N THR A 109 2.70 4.97 11.19
CA THR A 109 4.10 5.37 10.96
C THR A 109 5.05 4.21 10.70
N ASN A 110 4.76 2.99 11.17
CA ASN A 110 5.57 1.79 10.90
C ASN A 110 5.20 1.06 9.60
N LEU A 111 4.15 1.48 8.91
CA LEU A 111 3.74 0.87 7.65
C LEU A 111 4.78 1.16 6.55
N THR A 112 5.42 0.11 6.03
CA THR A 112 6.48 0.24 5.01
C THR A 112 6.00 -0.06 3.59
N VAL A 113 4.96 -0.88 3.46
CA VAL A 113 4.39 -1.32 2.17
C VAL A 113 2.87 -1.17 2.22
N ALA A 114 2.32 -0.43 1.28
CA ALA A 114 0.87 -0.31 1.13
C ALA A 114 0.24 -1.60 0.57
N PRO A 115 -1.04 -1.88 0.87
CA PRO A 115 -1.75 -2.99 0.27
C PRO A 115 -2.00 -2.74 -1.22
N LYS A 116 -2.27 -3.79 -2.00
CA LYS A 116 -2.76 -3.62 -3.36
C LYS A 116 -4.09 -2.87 -3.37
N LEU A 117 -4.25 -1.96 -4.32
CA LEU A 117 -5.46 -1.16 -4.52
C LEU A 117 -6.07 -1.48 -5.90
N PRO A 118 -6.74 -2.62 -6.08
CA PRO A 118 -7.18 -3.12 -7.38
C PRO A 118 -8.40 -2.38 -7.96
N ALA A 119 -8.91 -1.37 -7.26
CA ALA A 119 -10.15 -0.71 -7.64
C ALA A 119 -10.01 0.12 -8.93
N ILE A 120 -10.83 -0.21 -9.92
CA ILE A 120 -10.96 0.52 -11.18
C ILE A 120 -12.16 1.48 -11.16
N THR A 121 -13.12 1.26 -10.26
CA THR A 121 -14.29 2.14 -10.06
C THR A 121 -14.19 2.81 -8.70
N LEU A 122 -13.91 4.11 -8.72
CA LEU A 122 -13.78 4.94 -7.54
C LEU A 122 -15.12 5.58 -7.13
N ALA A 123 -15.19 6.04 -5.89
CA ALA A 123 -16.27 6.85 -5.35
C ALA A 123 -15.73 8.11 -4.66
N SER A 124 -16.60 9.05 -4.30
CA SER A 124 -16.18 10.29 -3.62
C SER A 124 -15.44 9.99 -2.32
N ASN A 125 -14.28 10.62 -2.14
CA ASN A 125 -13.43 10.51 -0.96
C ASN A 125 -13.01 9.07 -0.57
N CYS A 126 -13.04 8.11 -1.50
CA CYS A 126 -12.81 6.69 -1.18
C CYS A 126 -11.43 6.39 -0.61
N TYR A 127 -10.37 7.10 -1.01
CA TYR A 127 -9.00 6.99 -0.53
C TYR A 127 -8.46 8.30 0.07
N ASN A 128 -9.36 9.26 0.39
CA ASN A 128 -8.94 10.53 0.96
C ASN A 128 -8.16 10.30 2.26
N SER A 129 -6.96 10.87 2.34
CA SER A 129 -6.02 10.78 3.48
C SER A 129 -5.67 9.34 3.92
N MET A 130 -5.82 8.34 3.02
CA MET A 130 -5.67 6.93 3.38
C MET A 130 -4.31 6.60 4.02
N PHE A 131 -3.22 7.19 3.52
CA PHE A 131 -1.85 6.99 4.01
C PHE A 131 -1.22 8.29 4.53
N PHE A 132 -2.02 9.27 4.91
CA PHE A 132 -1.49 10.51 5.47
C PHE A 132 -0.57 10.22 6.66
N GLY A 133 0.65 10.76 6.66
CA GLY A 133 1.60 10.61 7.78
C GLY A 133 2.23 9.21 7.92
N CYS A 134 2.07 8.30 6.93
CA CYS A 134 2.79 7.04 6.89
C CYS A 134 4.26 7.29 6.52
N THR A 135 5.03 7.80 7.47
CA THR A 135 6.39 8.34 7.22
C THR A 135 7.40 7.30 6.72
N ASN A 136 7.19 6.00 7.02
CA ASN A 136 8.06 4.92 6.56
C ASN A 136 7.58 4.25 5.26
N LEU A 137 6.48 4.70 4.66
CA LEU A 137 5.97 4.17 3.41
C LEU A 137 6.91 4.51 2.25
N ILE A 138 7.42 3.50 1.54
CA ILE A 138 8.42 3.67 0.47
C ILE A 138 7.77 3.56 -0.91
N GLU A 139 6.92 2.55 -1.11
CA GLU A 139 6.23 2.28 -2.36
C GLU A 139 4.74 2.13 -2.13
N VAL A 140 3.97 2.68 -3.05
CA VAL A 140 2.53 2.43 -3.12
C VAL A 140 2.21 1.55 -4.32
N PRO A 141 1.11 0.78 -4.26
CA PRO A 141 0.68 0.01 -5.39
C PRO A 141 0.24 0.91 -6.54
N GLU A 142 0.11 0.31 -7.70
CA GLU A 142 -0.52 0.92 -8.85
C GLU A 142 -1.94 1.40 -8.53
N LEU A 143 -2.31 2.59 -9.01
CA LEU A 143 -3.64 3.16 -8.95
C LEU A 143 -4.33 2.97 -10.30
N PRO A 144 -5.07 1.86 -10.53
CA PRO A 144 -5.49 1.43 -11.86
C PRO A 144 -6.72 2.18 -12.40
N ALA A 145 -7.38 2.98 -11.58
CA ALA A 145 -8.56 3.73 -12.00
C ALA A 145 -8.23 4.77 -13.07
N ALA A 146 -8.92 4.71 -14.21
CA ALA A 146 -8.77 5.67 -15.30
C ALA A 146 -9.58 6.95 -15.08
N GLU A 147 -10.66 6.88 -14.30
CA GLU A 147 -11.54 7.99 -13.97
C GLU A 147 -11.43 8.36 -12.50
N LEU A 148 -11.17 9.61 -12.23
CA LEU A 148 -11.15 10.17 -10.88
C LEU A 148 -12.57 10.52 -10.41
N LYS A 149 -12.75 10.61 -9.10
CA LYS A 149 -13.98 11.08 -8.43
C LYS A 149 -13.62 12.15 -7.41
N GLU A 150 -14.60 12.93 -7.00
CA GLU A 150 -14.43 14.02 -6.04
C GLU A 150 -13.65 13.55 -4.78
N GLY A 151 -12.54 14.25 -4.48
CA GLY A 151 -11.71 14.00 -3.31
C GLY A 151 -11.09 12.61 -3.21
N CYS A 152 -11.16 11.76 -4.26
CA CYS A 152 -10.78 10.35 -4.16
C CYS A 152 -9.34 10.12 -3.70
N TYR A 153 -8.40 11.01 -4.05
CA TYR A 153 -7.00 10.95 -3.64
C TYR A 153 -6.55 12.18 -2.82
N ASN A 154 -7.50 13.00 -2.31
CA ASN A 154 -7.15 14.16 -1.51
C ASN A 154 -6.25 13.74 -0.33
N SER A 155 -5.10 14.40 -0.17
CA SER A 155 -4.13 14.17 0.90
C SER A 155 -3.68 12.71 1.07
N MET A 156 -3.86 11.85 0.04
CA MET A 156 -3.69 10.39 0.18
C MET A 156 -2.30 9.99 0.68
N PHE A 157 -1.25 10.65 0.19
CA PHE A 157 0.16 10.38 0.53
C PHE A 157 0.83 11.58 1.22
N ARG A 158 0.03 12.51 1.72
CA ARG A 158 0.59 13.67 2.41
C ARG A 158 1.43 13.24 3.60
N ASP A 159 2.61 13.86 3.76
CA ASP A 159 3.59 13.58 4.80
C ASP A 159 4.15 12.13 4.79
N CYS A 160 4.09 11.43 3.64
CA CYS A 160 4.79 10.16 3.41
C CYS A 160 6.26 10.44 3.01
N LEU A 161 7.10 10.78 3.98
CA LEU A 161 8.44 11.35 3.78
C LEU A 161 9.40 10.47 2.94
N ASN A 162 9.21 9.17 2.95
CA ASN A 162 10.06 8.19 2.24
C ASN A 162 9.43 7.68 0.93
N LEU A 163 8.22 8.13 0.59
CA LEU A 163 7.54 7.72 -0.62
C LEU A 163 8.25 8.28 -1.85
N ASN A 164 8.73 7.40 -2.74
CA ASN A 164 9.53 7.77 -3.90
C ASN A 164 9.07 7.11 -5.22
N CYS A 165 7.94 6.42 -5.23
CA CYS A 165 7.36 5.85 -6.44
C CYS A 165 5.83 5.89 -6.40
N ILE A 166 5.20 6.46 -7.44
CA ILE A 166 3.75 6.47 -7.64
C ILE A 166 3.45 6.07 -9.07
N LYS A 167 2.50 5.15 -9.28
CA LYS A 167 2.02 4.72 -10.60
C LYS A 167 0.51 4.92 -10.71
N VAL A 168 0.09 5.68 -11.73
CA VAL A 168 -1.32 6.04 -11.98
C VAL A 168 -1.77 5.69 -13.39
N HIS A 169 -3.06 5.48 -13.60
CA HIS A 169 -3.67 5.19 -14.90
C HIS A 169 -4.65 6.25 -15.41
N PHE A 170 -5.02 7.24 -14.61
CA PHE A 170 -5.84 8.33 -15.08
C PHE A 170 -5.08 9.22 -16.11
N LYS A 171 -5.83 9.85 -17.00
CA LYS A 171 -5.28 10.63 -18.13
C LYS A 171 -5.53 12.12 -18.01
N ASP A 172 -6.20 12.57 -16.97
CA ASP A 172 -6.50 13.97 -16.73
C ASP A 172 -6.48 14.26 -15.21
N TRP A 173 -5.99 15.44 -14.86
CA TRP A 173 -6.01 15.96 -13.50
C TRP A 173 -7.35 16.59 -13.11
N ASN A 174 -8.12 17.02 -14.12
CA ASN A 174 -9.27 17.88 -13.94
C ASN A 174 -10.57 17.08 -13.95
N LEU A 175 -11.34 17.20 -12.87
CA LEU A 175 -12.77 16.95 -12.90
C LEU A 175 -13.50 18.22 -13.32
N PRO A 176 -14.73 18.13 -13.88
CA PRO A 176 -15.50 19.26 -14.40
C PRO A 176 -15.80 20.38 -13.39
N PHE A 177 -15.55 20.16 -12.14
CA PHE A 177 -15.74 21.13 -11.06
C PHE A 177 -14.47 21.11 -10.22
N GLU A 178 -13.81 22.21 -9.97
CA GLU A 178 -12.58 22.40 -9.14
C GLU A 178 -12.58 21.56 -7.86
N THR A 179 -12.64 20.25 -8.03
CA THR A 179 -12.77 19.31 -6.92
C THR A 179 -11.40 19.03 -6.35
N LEU A 180 -11.34 18.86 -5.05
CA LEU A 180 -10.13 18.59 -4.29
C LEU A 180 -9.52 17.20 -4.55
N THR A 181 -9.67 16.65 -5.77
CA THR A 181 -9.41 15.24 -6.12
C THR A 181 -8.02 14.76 -5.75
N THR A 182 -7.00 15.52 -6.11
CA THR A 182 -5.59 15.26 -5.77
C THR A 182 -5.01 16.40 -4.91
N SER A 183 -5.83 17.18 -4.22
CA SER A 183 -5.37 18.28 -3.38
C SER A 183 -4.45 17.73 -2.27
N HIS A 184 -3.25 18.30 -2.16
CA HIS A 184 -2.24 17.95 -1.16
C HIS A 184 -1.81 16.46 -1.15
N TRP A 185 -2.15 15.68 -2.19
CA TRP A 185 -1.96 14.22 -2.18
C TRP A 185 -0.50 13.77 -2.11
N VAL A 186 0.43 14.61 -2.57
CA VAL A 186 1.90 14.37 -2.56
C VAL A 186 2.65 15.46 -1.78
N TYR A 187 1.95 16.19 -0.90
CA TYR A 187 2.62 17.21 -0.08
C TYR A 187 3.60 16.54 0.89
N ASN A 188 4.86 17.00 0.87
CA ASN A 188 5.92 16.54 1.76
C ASN A 188 6.24 15.02 1.62
N VAL A 189 6.28 14.54 0.37
CA VAL A 189 6.87 13.22 0.02
C VAL A 189 8.37 13.36 -0.21
N ALA A 190 9.09 12.28 -0.56
CA ALA A 190 10.53 12.34 -0.82
C ALA A 190 10.89 13.36 -1.92
N ASP A 191 12.00 14.09 -1.76
CA ASP A 191 12.50 15.11 -2.69
C ASP A 191 12.80 14.57 -4.10
N SER A 192 12.98 13.27 -4.25
CA SER A 192 13.23 12.61 -5.53
C SER A 192 12.53 11.27 -5.61
N GLY A 193 12.05 10.93 -6.80
CA GLY A 193 11.33 9.69 -7.02
C GLY A 193 10.99 9.43 -8.48
N THR A 194 10.10 8.47 -8.72
CA THR A 194 9.57 8.13 -10.05
C THR A 194 8.06 8.22 -10.07
N PHE A 195 7.54 9.02 -11.01
CA PHE A 195 6.12 9.08 -11.30
C PHE A 195 5.83 8.36 -12.62
N VAL A 196 5.03 7.29 -12.56
CA VAL A 196 4.68 6.47 -13.73
C VAL A 196 3.25 6.76 -14.14
N CYS A 197 3.02 7.18 -15.37
CA CYS A 197 1.71 7.60 -15.85
C CYS A 197 1.47 7.29 -17.34
N PRO A 198 0.22 7.34 -17.83
CA PRO A 198 -0.07 7.32 -19.27
C PRO A 198 0.58 8.49 -19.98
N LYS A 199 0.96 8.30 -21.26
CA LYS A 199 1.52 9.38 -22.11
C LYS A 199 0.55 10.55 -22.31
N ASP A 200 -0.73 10.29 -22.21
CA ASP A 200 -1.79 11.30 -22.41
C ASP A 200 -2.01 12.19 -21.17
N LEU A 201 -1.46 11.81 -20.01
CA LEU A 201 -1.58 12.65 -18.80
C LEU A 201 -0.77 13.93 -18.98
N PRO A 202 -1.35 15.14 -18.84
CA PRO A 202 -0.60 16.38 -18.85
C PRO A 202 0.46 16.39 -17.75
N ILE A 203 1.71 16.65 -18.12
CA ILE A 203 2.81 16.73 -17.16
C ILE A 203 2.78 18.10 -16.49
N GLU A 204 2.36 18.13 -15.25
CA GLU A 204 2.26 19.34 -14.44
C GLU A 204 2.92 19.06 -13.08
N PHE A 205 4.00 19.80 -12.79
CA PHE A 205 4.70 19.73 -11.51
C PHE A 205 4.05 20.66 -10.50
N HIS A 206 3.72 20.12 -9.34
CA HIS A 206 3.17 20.87 -8.22
C HIS A 206 3.23 20.04 -6.94
N ASP A 207 4.12 20.38 -6.03
CA ASP A 207 4.48 19.63 -4.82
C ASP A 207 3.33 19.28 -3.88
N LYS A 208 2.16 19.81 -4.10
CA LYS A 208 1.00 19.52 -3.26
C LYS A 208 -0.05 18.67 -3.96
N SER A 209 -0.28 18.89 -5.26
CA SER A 209 -1.52 18.45 -5.88
C SER A 209 -1.38 17.68 -7.18
N LYS A 210 -0.17 17.60 -7.76
CA LYS A 210 0.07 16.92 -9.02
C LYS A 210 1.33 16.05 -8.95
N ILE A 211 2.37 16.31 -9.75
CA ILE A 211 3.62 15.55 -9.73
C ILE A 211 4.63 16.33 -8.86
N PRO A 212 5.31 15.72 -7.88
CA PRO A 212 6.32 16.42 -7.09
C PRO A 212 7.45 16.94 -7.98
N GLU A 213 7.96 18.15 -7.68
CA GLU A 213 9.15 18.67 -8.34
C GLU A 213 10.37 17.77 -8.05
N GLY A 214 11.25 17.63 -9.05
CA GLY A 214 12.43 16.77 -8.92
C GLY A 214 12.18 15.28 -9.20
N TRP A 215 10.93 14.85 -9.36
CA TRP A 215 10.63 13.46 -9.70
C TRP A 215 10.82 13.16 -11.19
N THR A 216 11.30 11.96 -11.48
CA THR A 216 11.47 11.47 -12.85
C THR A 216 10.16 10.91 -13.40
N ILE A 217 9.76 11.34 -14.60
CA ILE A 217 8.57 10.81 -15.28
C ILE A 217 8.94 9.54 -16.05
N LYS A 218 8.13 8.51 -15.90
CA LYS A 218 8.10 7.34 -16.78
C LYS A 218 6.71 7.14 -17.32
N TYR A 219 6.62 6.73 -18.59
CA TYR A 219 5.34 6.43 -19.19
C TYR A 219 5.02 4.95 -19.07
N ILE A 220 3.75 4.64 -18.82
CA ILE A 220 3.23 3.28 -18.97
C ILE A 220 3.41 2.92 -20.43
N GLU A 221 4.27 1.95 -20.72
CA GLU A 221 4.37 1.36 -22.04
C GLU A 221 3.08 0.59 -22.29
N GLU A 222 2.47 0.74 -23.45
CA GLU A 222 1.38 -0.14 -23.86
C GLU A 222 1.88 -1.58 -23.78
N ILE A 223 1.16 -2.43 -23.05
CA ILE A 223 1.49 -3.84 -22.92
C ILE A 223 1.43 -4.45 -24.32
N THR A 224 2.57 -4.52 -24.97
CA THR A 224 2.73 -5.27 -26.22
C THR A 224 2.82 -6.75 -25.83
N GLY A 225 2.48 -7.66 -26.74
CA GLY A 225 2.55 -9.12 -26.46
C GLY A 225 3.89 -9.61 -25.91
N VAL A 226 4.93 -8.77 -25.93
CA VAL A 226 6.27 -8.98 -25.33
C VAL A 226 6.21 -8.85 -23.80
N ASP A 227 5.34 -8.01 -23.23
CA ASP A 227 5.26 -7.79 -21.79
C ASP A 227 4.55 -8.95 -21.08
N LEU A 228 3.56 -9.59 -21.72
CA LEU A 228 2.98 -10.85 -21.26
C LEU A 228 3.99 -12.00 -21.20
N ILE A 229 4.98 -11.99 -22.10
CA ILE A 229 6.09 -12.95 -22.08
C ILE A 229 7.05 -12.62 -20.92
N ASN A 230 7.26 -11.34 -20.62
CA ASN A 230 8.12 -10.90 -19.51
C ASN A 230 7.52 -11.22 -18.14
N GLU A 231 6.21 -11.06 -17.93
CA GLU A 231 5.55 -11.52 -16.68
C GLU A 231 5.71 -13.04 -16.47
N LYS A 232 5.58 -13.85 -17.55
CA LYS A 232 5.85 -15.30 -17.49
C LYS A 232 7.32 -15.62 -17.23
N LEU A 233 8.26 -14.79 -17.72
CA LEU A 233 9.70 -14.96 -17.47
C LEU A 233 10.07 -14.55 -16.04
N GLU A 234 9.39 -13.56 -15.44
CA GLU A 234 9.57 -13.19 -14.03
C GLU A 234 9.10 -14.29 -13.07
N GLU A 235 8.09 -15.08 -13.46
CA GLU A 235 7.71 -16.29 -12.72
C GLU A 235 8.81 -17.34 -12.61
N ALA A 236 9.79 -17.34 -13.50
CA ALA A 236 10.88 -18.30 -13.58
C ALA A 236 12.21 -17.81 -12.98
N ALA A 237 12.29 -16.60 -12.42
CA ALA A 237 13.52 -16.10 -11.83
C ALA A 237 14.00 -17.01 -10.70
N ASN A 238 15.19 -17.60 -10.85
CA ASN A 238 15.80 -18.40 -9.80
C ASN A 238 16.72 -17.54 -8.94
N VAL A 239 16.68 -17.78 -7.63
CA VAL A 239 17.54 -17.13 -6.64
C VAL A 239 18.38 -18.19 -5.97
N TRP A 240 19.69 -18.01 -5.94
CA TRP A 240 20.63 -18.87 -5.21
C TRP A 240 21.75 -18.04 -4.58
N THR A 241 22.53 -18.65 -3.73
CA THR A 241 23.58 -17.98 -2.96
C THR A 241 24.91 -18.70 -3.10
N ASP A 242 26.00 -17.95 -2.99
CA ASP A 242 27.35 -18.46 -2.77
C ASP A 242 27.91 -17.87 -1.48
N LYS A 243 28.09 -18.74 -0.49
CA LYS A 243 28.58 -18.36 0.86
C LYS A 243 30.02 -17.86 0.85
N ASN A 244 30.85 -18.39 -0.06
CA ASN A 244 32.27 -18.02 -0.12
C ASN A 244 32.45 -16.58 -0.64
N SER A 245 31.72 -16.21 -1.68
CA SER A 245 31.73 -14.84 -2.22
C SER A 245 30.74 -13.92 -1.53
N LYS A 246 29.95 -14.39 -0.56
CA LYS A 246 28.85 -13.66 0.09
C LYS A 246 27.92 -12.99 -0.92
N THR A 247 27.52 -13.72 -1.94
CA THR A 247 26.78 -13.16 -3.07
C THR A 247 25.44 -13.88 -3.27
N ILE A 248 24.38 -13.11 -3.41
CA ILE A 248 23.08 -13.57 -3.88
C ILE A 248 23.04 -13.40 -5.39
N PHE A 249 22.60 -14.43 -6.10
CA PHE A 249 22.46 -14.43 -7.54
C PHE A 249 21.00 -14.52 -7.92
N VAL A 250 20.57 -13.73 -8.89
CA VAL A 250 19.22 -13.75 -9.45
C VAL A 250 19.32 -13.92 -10.96
N THR A 251 18.61 -14.90 -11.51
CA THR A 251 18.53 -15.07 -12.98
C THR A 251 17.93 -13.84 -13.63
N LYS A 252 18.11 -13.72 -14.94
CA LYS A 252 17.62 -12.59 -15.74
C LYS A 252 16.18 -12.26 -15.39
N THR A 253 15.98 -11.08 -14.85
CA THR A 253 14.68 -10.48 -14.54
C THR A 253 14.74 -8.99 -14.90
N LYS A 254 13.60 -8.40 -15.25
CA LYS A 254 13.46 -6.96 -15.41
C LYS A 254 12.84 -6.31 -14.17
N ALA A 255 12.26 -7.12 -13.27
CA ALA A 255 11.67 -6.64 -12.04
C ALA A 255 12.75 -6.13 -11.08
N ILE A 256 12.40 -5.13 -10.30
CA ILE A 256 13.24 -4.64 -9.20
C ILE A 256 13.49 -5.77 -8.21
N ILE A 257 14.74 -5.91 -7.78
CA ILE A 257 15.16 -6.89 -6.80
C ILE A 257 15.40 -6.15 -5.48
N ASN A 258 14.56 -6.41 -4.50
CA ASN A 258 14.70 -5.91 -3.14
C ASN A 258 15.29 -6.99 -2.23
N VAL A 259 16.26 -6.63 -1.41
CA VAL A 259 16.88 -7.53 -0.42
C VAL A 259 16.69 -6.96 0.97
N PHE A 260 16.03 -7.72 1.84
CA PHE A 260 15.73 -7.35 3.21
C PHE A 260 16.48 -8.25 4.20
N ASN A 261 16.72 -7.77 5.41
CA ASN A 261 17.09 -8.62 6.54
C ASN A 261 15.84 -9.31 7.15
N LEU A 262 16.04 -10.14 8.18
CA LEU A 262 14.93 -10.85 8.85
C LEU A 262 13.98 -9.91 9.63
N SER A 263 14.42 -8.70 9.98
CA SER A 263 13.56 -7.69 10.61
C SER A 263 12.76 -6.87 9.59
N GLY A 264 12.81 -7.22 8.30
CA GLY A 264 12.09 -6.52 7.25
C GLY A 264 12.76 -5.24 6.74
N MET A 265 13.93 -4.85 7.27
CA MET A 265 14.63 -3.67 6.81
C MET A 265 15.22 -3.89 5.41
N LEU A 266 14.91 -3.01 4.47
CA LEU A 266 15.47 -3.01 3.13
C LEU A 266 16.98 -2.72 3.17
N LEU A 267 17.77 -3.66 2.68
CA LEU A 267 19.22 -3.54 2.61
C LEU A 267 19.72 -3.10 1.24
N LYS A 268 19.05 -3.58 0.18
CA LYS A 268 19.37 -3.25 -1.21
C LYS A 268 18.14 -3.25 -2.08
N CYS A 269 18.08 -2.26 -2.99
CA CYS A 269 17.14 -2.18 -4.08
C CYS A 269 17.94 -2.11 -5.39
N ILE A 270 17.74 -3.05 -6.31
CA ILE A 270 18.55 -3.20 -7.51
C ILE A 270 17.66 -3.25 -8.73
N LEU A 271 17.90 -2.32 -9.65
CA LEU A 271 17.31 -2.39 -10.99
C LEU A 271 18.27 -3.27 -11.86
N PRO A 272 17.84 -4.46 -12.29
CA PRO A 272 18.70 -5.34 -13.09
C PRO A 272 19.08 -4.67 -14.41
N LYS A 273 20.38 -4.69 -14.72
CA LYS A 273 20.87 -4.38 -16.06
C LYS A 273 20.63 -5.61 -16.94
N ASN A 274 20.59 -5.45 -18.27
CA ASN A 274 20.31 -6.53 -19.26
C ASN A 274 21.31 -7.72 -19.22
N GLU A 275 21.70 -8.17 -18.03
CA GLU A 275 22.60 -9.28 -17.79
C GLU A 275 21.81 -10.58 -17.57
N THR A 276 22.40 -11.74 -17.91
CA THR A 276 21.80 -13.06 -17.72
C THR A 276 21.61 -13.41 -16.24
N VAL A 277 22.45 -12.85 -15.37
CA VAL A 277 22.42 -13.04 -13.91
C VAL A 277 22.81 -11.74 -13.22
N THR A 278 21.97 -11.27 -12.31
CA THR A 278 22.28 -10.14 -11.42
C THR A 278 23.02 -10.66 -10.19
N LYS A 279 24.20 -10.11 -9.91
CA LYS A 279 25.03 -10.43 -8.74
C LYS A 279 24.83 -9.39 -7.65
N ILE A 280 24.51 -9.83 -6.45
CA ILE A 280 24.20 -8.96 -5.30
C ILE A 280 25.17 -9.30 -4.16
N PRO A 281 26.33 -8.63 -4.07
CA PRO A 281 27.27 -8.86 -2.97
C PRO A 281 26.70 -8.34 -1.66
N MET A 282 26.78 -9.14 -0.60
CA MET A 282 26.37 -8.81 0.75
C MET A 282 27.60 -8.60 1.64
N LYS A 283 27.44 -7.80 2.71
CA LYS A 283 28.56 -7.53 3.65
C LYS A 283 28.82 -8.69 4.61
N GLU A 284 27.78 -9.38 5.01
CA GLU A 284 27.82 -10.41 6.06
C GLU A 284 27.11 -11.68 5.63
N ASN A 285 27.47 -12.80 6.25
CA ASN A 285 26.71 -14.03 6.13
C ASN A 285 25.43 -13.88 7.00
N GLY A 286 24.33 -14.41 6.52
CA GLY A 286 23.06 -14.28 7.22
C GLY A 286 21.90 -14.84 6.42
N ILE A 287 20.72 -14.66 6.96
CA ILE A 287 19.48 -14.98 6.25
C ILE A 287 18.87 -13.71 5.72
N TYR A 288 18.51 -13.72 4.46
CA TYR A 288 17.96 -12.58 3.72
C TYR A 288 16.64 -12.96 3.06
N ILE A 289 15.77 -11.98 2.89
CA ILE A 289 14.56 -12.10 2.07
C ILE A 289 14.83 -11.38 0.76
N VAL A 290 14.73 -12.09 -0.36
CA VAL A 290 14.86 -11.53 -1.70
C VAL A 290 13.49 -11.44 -2.33
N GLN A 291 13.03 -10.23 -2.62
CA GLN A 291 11.78 -9.96 -3.31
C GLN A 291 12.07 -9.58 -4.76
N ILE A 292 11.36 -10.21 -5.69
CA ILE A 292 11.41 -9.94 -7.13
C ILE A 292 9.97 -9.80 -7.61
N GLY A 293 9.57 -8.58 -7.97
CA GLY A 293 8.17 -8.28 -8.20
C GLY A 293 7.34 -8.64 -6.95
N ASN A 294 6.33 -9.47 -7.12
CA ASN A 294 5.43 -9.91 -6.03
C ASN A 294 5.90 -11.20 -5.30
N LYS A 295 7.06 -11.76 -5.65
CA LYS A 295 7.53 -13.03 -5.07
C LYS A 295 8.67 -12.80 -4.08
N LYS A 296 8.54 -13.37 -2.88
CA LYS A 296 9.57 -13.34 -1.83
C LYS A 296 10.20 -14.72 -1.69
N ARG A 297 11.53 -14.78 -1.56
CA ARG A 297 12.28 -16.00 -1.24
C ARG A 297 13.23 -15.74 -0.09
N LYS A 298 13.27 -16.66 0.87
CA LYS A 298 14.25 -16.66 1.94
C LYS A 298 15.52 -17.37 1.44
N VAL A 299 16.66 -16.73 1.60
CA VAL A 299 17.98 -17.26 1.19
C VAL A 299 18.97 -17.15 2.34
N ALA A 300 19.95 -18.07 2.42
CA ALA A 300 21.00 -18.06 3.43
C ALA A 300 22.37 -17.93 2.76
N LEU A 301 23.18 -16.99 3.22
CA LEU A 301 24.59 -16.80 2.91
C LEU A 301 25.47 -17.35 4.02
#